data_54daac9538cfdb7824a58c98647b47f1
#
_entry.id   54daac9538cfdb7824a58c98647b47f1
#
_cell.length_a   1.000
_cell.length_b   1.000
_cell.length_c   1.000
_cell.angle_alpha   90.00
_cell.angle_beta   90.00
_cell.angle_gamma   90.00
#
_symmetry.space_group_name_H-M   'P 1'
#
loop_
_entity.id
_entity.type
_entity.pdbx_description
1 polymer ?
#
loop_
_entity_poly.entity_id
_entity_poly.type
_entity_poly.pdbx_seq_one_letter_code
_entity_poly.pdbx_strand_id
1 'polypeptide(L)'
;MLACWPAGVVGRAAAGTIRGRVEVKTPIVAEAERPDVGALGMSSIREPLDRRRSVVYLETAPRAAFDAREEPHARMDQRNETFVPHVLAIVAGTTVDFPNDDRTYHNVFSLSKAKSFDLGRYATGKSKSVRFDHPGIVRVFCDIHSHMSAFILVFAHRYFAVTDDEGRYRLENVPPGSYTLTVWNETIRGDAPKRVVTIPEGGGDVDADFTIR
;
A
#
# COMPACT_ATOMS: atom_id res chain seq x y z
N MET A 1 -46.76 23.43 32.52
CA MET A 1 -46.19 23.86 31.22
C MET A 1 -44.90 23.06 31.04
N LEU A 2 -44.92 21.99 30.22
CA LEU A 2 -43.72 21.26 29.88
C LEU A 2 -43.12 21.93 28.63
N ALA A 3 -41.91 22.42 28.77
CA ALA A 3 -41.14 22.96 27.66
C ALA A 3 -40.57 21.80 26.86
N CYS A 4 -41.08 21.60 25.64
CA CYS A 4 -40.52 20.67 24.64
C CYS A 4 -39.25 21.31 24.01
N TRP A 5 -38.05 20.80 24.35
CA TRP A 5 -36.84 21.16 23.66
C TRP A 5 -36.83 20.44 22.29
N PRO A 6 -36.58 21.15 21.19
CA PRO A 6 -36.42 20.47 19.89
C PRO A 6 -35.13 19.64 19.93
N ALA A 7 -35.24 18.34 19.61
CA ALA A 7 -34.10 17.49 19.37
C ALA A 7 -33.35 18.07 18.15
N GLY A 8 -32.19 18.63 18.40
CA GLY A 8 -31.31 19.10 17.34
C GLY A 8 -30.92 17.94 16.44
N VAL A 9 -31.31 18.00 15.17
CA VAL A 9 -30.80 17.13 14.13
C VAL A 9 -29.31 17.44 13.98
N VAL A 10 -28.46 16.60 14.56
CA VAL A 10 -27.03 16.62 14.30
C VAL A 10 -26.85 16.20 12.84
N GLY A 11 -26.80 17.17 11.95
CA GLY A 11 -26.50 16.95 10.53
C GLY A 11 -25.17 16.22 10.43
N ARG A 12 -25.16 15.06 9.80
CA ARG A 12 -23.93 14.33 9.50
C ARG A 12 -23.11 15.23 8.56
N ALA A 13 -21.94 15.70 8.99
CA ALA A 13 -21.06 16.50 8.16
C ALA A 13 -20.77 15.69 6.86
N ALA A 14 -20.95 16.33 5.69
CA ALA A 14 -20.75 15.65 4.43
C ALA A 14 -19.26 15.36 4.24
N ALA A 15 -18.92 14.10 4.02
CA ALA A 15 -17.55 13.69 3.75
C ALA A 15 -17.12 14.14 2.35
N GLY A 16 -15.82 14.42 2.18
CA GLY A 16 -15.23 14.78 0.89
C GLY A 16 -14.36 13.68 0.31
N THR A 17 -13.81 13.95 -0.86
CA THR A 17 -12.84 13.11 -1.55
C THR A 17 -11.57 13.89 -1.81
N ILE A 18 -10.41 13.31 -1.49
CA ILE A 18 -9.12 13.83 -1.93
C ILE A 18 -8.66 12.97 -3.10
N ARG A 19 -8.35 13.61 -4.22
CA ARG A 19 -7.88 12.96 -5.43
C ARG A 19 -6.71 13.71 -6.04
N GLY A 20 -5.96 13.04 -6.90
CA GLY A 20 -4.84 13.67 -7.60
C GLY A 20 -4.00 12.66 -8.34
N ARG A 21 -2.83 13.13 -8.76
CA ARG A 21 -1.85 12.33 -9.49
C ARG A 21 -0.47 12.44 -8.83
N VAL A 22 0.24 11.32 -8.79
CA VAL A 22 1.65 11.26 -8.41
C VAL A 22 2.47 11.04 -9.66
N GLU A 23 3.28 12.03 -10.05
CA GLU A 23 4.22 11.93 -11.15
C GLU A 23 5.60 11.53 -10.62
N VAL A 24 6.11 10.39 -11.05
CA VAL A 24 7.47 9.93 -10.71
C VAL A 24 8.41 10.30 -11.85
N LYS A 25 9.28 11.32 -11.63
CA LYS A 25 10.26 11.81 -12.63
C LYS A 25 11.61 11.13 -12.55
N THR A 26 11.86 10.36 -11.49
CA THR A 26 13.11 9.61 -11.35
C THR A 26 13.18 8.58 -12.46
N PRO A 27 14.27 8.55 -13.26
CA PRO A 27 14.47 7.45 -14.20
C PRO A 27 14.45 6.16 -13.39
N ILE A 28 13.51 5.28 -13.68
CA ILE A 28 13.54 3.92 -13.15
C ILE A 28 14.76 3.28 -13.85
N VAL A 29 15.91 3.39 -13.20
CA VAL A 29 17.11 2.67 -13.66
C VAL A 29 16.72 1.20 -13.56
N ALA A 30 16.53 0.57 -14.71
CA ALA A 30 16.43 -0.87 -14.76
C ALA A 30 17.65 -1.40 -14.00
N GLU A 31 17.39 -2.19 -12.96
CA GLU A 31 18.48 -2.84 -12.22
C GLU A 31 19.32 -3.55 -13.28
N ALA A 32 20.60 -3.16 -13.40
CA ALA A 32 21.47 -3.75 -14.39
C ALA A 32 21.37 -5.26 -14.23
N GLU A 33 20.85 -5.91 -15.25
CA GLU A 33 20.67 -7.36 -15.25
C GLU A 33 22.03 -7.97 -14.94
N ARG A 34 22.20 -8.43 -13.71
CA ARG A 34 23.32 -9.32 -13.40
C ARG A 34 23.04 -10.58 -14.18
N PRO A 35 23.96 -11.05 -15.01
CA PRO A 35 23.77 -12.30 -15.74
C PRO A 35 23.40 -13.39 -14.73
N ASP A 36 22.17 -13.87 -14.79
CA ASP A 36 21.76 -15.03 -14.00
C ASP A 36 22.36 -16.26 -14.67
N VAL A 37 23.44 -16.76 -14.08
CA VAL A 37 24.09 -17.99 -14.57
C VAL A 37 23.18 -19.23 -14.51
N GLY A 38 22.05 -19.16 -13.74
CA GLY A 38 21.01 -20.19 -13.75
C GLY A 38 20.10 -20.17 -14.98
N ALA A 39 20.08 -19.08 -15.73
CA ALA A 39 19.19 -18.86 -16.88
C ALA A 39 19.78 -19.32 -18.22
N LEU A 40 20.89 -20.08 -18.25
CA LEU A 40 21.41 -20.70 -19.47
C LEU A 40 20.41 -21.74 -20.00
N GLY A 41 19.39 -21.29 -20.71
CA GLY A 41 18.43 -22.13 -21.41
C GLY A 41 16.93 -21.87 -21.10
N MET A 42 16.56 -21.01 -20.21
CA MET A 42 15.15 -20.66 -19.94
C MET A 42 14.96 -19.14 -20.00
N SER A 43 14.28 -18.66 -21.02
CA SER A 43 13.75 -17.30 -21.06
C SER A 43 12.60 -17.21 -20.06
N SER A 44 12.88 -16.85 -18.81
CA SER A 44 11.82 -16.45 -17.89
C SER A 44 11.31 -15.09 -18.32
N ILE A 45 10.07 -15.00 -18.77
CA ILE A 45 9.38 -13.72 -18.97
C ILE A 45 9.16 -13.15 -17.56
N ARG A 46 10.10 -12.34 -17.09
CA ARG A 46 9.96 -11.62 -15.82
C ARG A 46 8.99 -10.46 -16.00
N GLU A 47 7.98 -10.38 -15.17
CA GLU A 47 7.18 -9.16 -15.10
C GLU A 47 8.05 -8.03 -14.54
N PRO A 48 8.16 -6.86 -15.24
CA PRO A 48 8.91 -5.75 -14.71
C PRO A 48 8.29 -5.30 -13.40
N LEU A 49 9.11 -5.03 -12.38
CA LEU A 49 8.65 -4.49 -11.10
C LEU A 49 7.95 -3.14 -11.35
N ASP A 50 6.71 -3.02 -10.91
CA ASP A 50 5.98 -1.75 -11.04
C ASP A 50 6.41 -0.75 -9.95
N ARG A 51 7.61 -0.18 -10.12
CA ARG A 51 8.19 0.83 -9.23
C ARG A 51 7.51 2.19 -9.31
N ARG A 52 6.59 2.39 -10.26
CA ARG A 52 5.83 3.63 -10.40
C ARG A 52 4.71 3.74 -9.37
N ARG A 53 4.28 2.61 -8.79
CA ARG A 53 3.25 2.61 -7.77
C ARG A 53 3.70 3.39 -6.55
N SER A 54 2.88 4.38 -6.19
CA SER A 54 3.05 5.18 -4.99
C SER A 54 1.88 4.93 -4.04
N VAL A 55 2.08 5.21 -2.76
CA VAL A 55 1.01 5.16 -1.76
C VAL A 55 0.82 6.55 -1.20
N VAL A 56 -0.37 7.12 -1.36
CA VAL A 56 -0.76 8.41 -0.79
C VAL A 56 -1.59 8.15 0.46
N TYR A 57 -1.27 8.81 1.55
CA TYR A 57 -1.96 8.58 2.82
C TYR A 57 -2.05 9.84 3.68
N LEU A 58 -2.99 9.89 4.60
CA LEU A 58 -3.05 10.92 5.65
C LEU A 58 -2.07 10.57 6.76
N GLU A 59 -1.26 11.53 7.24
CA GLU A 59 -0.37 11.30 8.39
C GLU A 59 -1.16 11.09 9.69
N THR A 60 -2.24 11.85 9.84
CA THR A 60 -3.16 11.73 10.97
C THR A 60 -4.57 11.53 10.44
N ALA A 61 -5.26 10.57 10.99
CA ALA A 61 -6.62 10.25 10.57
C ALA A 61 -7.64 10.70 11.61
N PRO A 62 -8.87 11.08 11.18
CA PRO A 62 -9.97 11.35 12.10
C PRO A 62 -10.35 10.08 12.87
N ARG A 63 -10.93 10.22 14.07
CA ARG A 63 -11.29 9.09 14.96
C ARG A 63 -12.13 8.00 14.27
N ALA A 64 -13.07 8.39 13.41
CA ALA A 64 -13.90 7.45 12.63
C ALA A 64 -13.12 6.53 11.69
N ALA A 65 -11.82 6.77 11.47
CA ALA A 65 -10.97 5.93 10.64
C ALA A 65 -10.61 4.57 11.27
N PHE A 66 -10.79 4.45 12.59
CA PHE A 66 -10.39 3.28 13.38
C PHE A 66 -11.55 2.35 13.74
N ASP A 67 -12.77 2.65 13.26
CA ASP A 67 -13.99 1.90 13.62
C ASP A 67 -14.22 0.63 12.77
N ALA A 68 -13.29 0.25 11.91
CA ALA A 68 -13.40 -0.95 11.09
C ALA A 68 -13.28 -2.22 11.96
N ARG A 69 -14.36 -3.01 12.00
CA ARG A 69 -14.47 -4.27 12.77
C ARG A 69 -14.22 -5.52 11.94
N GLU A 70 -13.90 -5.39 10.66
CA GLU A 70 -13.64 -6.53 9.79
C GLU A 70 -12.18 -6.97 9.93
N GLU A 71 -11.94 -8.27 9.91
CA GLU A 71 -10.59 -8.82 9.76
C GLU A 71 -10.28 -8.88 8.25
N PRO A 72 -9.63 -7.85 7.69
CA PRO A 72 -9.43 -7.80 6.27
C PRO A 72 -8.41 -8.82 5.81
N HIS A 73 -8.66 -9.40 4.64
CA HIS A 73 -7.73 -10.26 3.93
C HIS A 73 -7.17 -9.54 2.71
N ALA A 74 -5.89 -9.76 2.43
CA ALA A 74 -5.22 -9.29 1.24
C ALA A 74 -4.37 -10.41 0.64
N ARG A 75 -3.93 -10.25 -0.59
CA ARG A 75 -3.18 -11.26 -1.32
C ARG A 75 -1.94 -10.65 -1.97
N MET A 76 -0.82 -11.35 -1.91
CA MET A 76 0.40 -11.06 -2.63
C MET A 76 0.91 -12.34 -3.26
N ASP A 77 0.68 -12.48 -4.58
CA ASP A 77 1.03 -13.67 -5.35
C ASP A 77 2.54 -13.77 -5.59
N GLN A 78 3.01 -15.00 -5.80
CA GLN A 78 4.32 -15.28 -6.33
C GLN A 78 4.14 -15.87 -7.74
N ARG A 79 4.50 -15.07 -8.74
CA ARG A 79 4.24 -15.38 -10.15
C ARG A 79 5.38 -14.83 -11.02
N ASN A 80 5.91 -15.66 -11.93
CA ASN A 80 7.04 -15.30 -12.79
C ASN A 80 8.25 -14.76 -11.99
N GLU A 81 8.58 -15.44 -10.89
CA GLU A 81 9.66 -15.04 -9.95
C GLU A 81 9.51 -13.58 -9.45
N THR A 82 8.27 -13.14 -9.23
CA THR A 82 7.94 -11.79 -8.78
C THR A 82 6.81 -11.83 -7.75
N PHE A 83 6.83 -10.93 -6.77
CA PHE A 83 5.69 -10.68 -5.89
C PHE A 83 4.71 -9.71 -6.56
N VAL A 84 3.44 -10.09 -6.63
CA VAL A 84 2.38 -9.31 -7.29
C VAL A 84 1.21 -9.10 -6.33
N PRO A 85 0.87 -7.85 -5.97
CA PRO A 85 1.49 -6.60 -6.42
C PRO A 85 2.88 -6.37 -5.79
N HIS A 86 3.72 -5.56 -6.44
CA HIS A 86 5.02 -5.15 -5.88
C HIS A 86 4.86 -4.23 -4.65
N VAL A 87 3.80 -3.44 -4.60
CA VAL A 87 3.44 -2.57 -3.47
C VAL A 87 2.02 -2.88 -3.01
N LEU A 88 1.87 -3.35 -1.78
CA LEU A 88 0.59 -3.64 -1.13
C LEU A 88 0.38 -2.70 0.06
N ALA A 89 -0.73 -1.99 0.11
CA ALA A 89 -1.11 -1.14 1.23
C ALA A 89 -2.30 -1.76 1.99
N ILE A 90 -2.19 -1.91 3.30
CA ILE A 90 -3.17 -2.58 4.16
C ILE A 90 -3.37 -1.84 5.48
N VAL A 91 -4.47 -2.11 6.16
CA VAL A 91 -4.66 -1.68 7.56
C VAL A 91 -4.04 -2.68 8.52
N ALA A 92 -3.64 -2.23 9.70
CA ALA A 92 -3.20 -3.11 10.79
C ALA A 92 -4.31 -4.10 11.15
N GLY A 93 -3.94 -5.36 11.42
CA GLY A 93 -4.87 -6.47 11.63
C GLY A 93 -5.17 -7.28 10.37
N THR A 94 -4.76 -6.83 9.18
CA THR A 94 -4.95 -7.57 7.93
C THR A 94 -4.11 -8.86 7.91
N THR A 95 -4.72 -9.95 7.45
CA THR A 95 -4.02 -11.18 7.07
C THR A 95 -3.70 -11.14 5.58
N VAL A 96 -2.44 -11.32 5.23
CA VAL A 96 -1.99 -11.42 3.83
C VAL A 96 -1.70 -12.87 3.49
N ASP A 97 -2.32 -13.33 2.41
CA ASP A 97 -2.07 -14.65 1.84
C ASP A 97 -0.98 -14.55 0.77
N PHE A 98 -0.05 -15.50 0.79
CA PHE A 98 1.07 -15.60 -0.14
C PHE A 98 0.98 -16.91 -0.92
N PRO A 99 0.11 -17.02 -1.94
CA PRO A 99 0.09 -18.20 -2.77
C PRO A 99 1.31 -18.26 -3.69
N ASN A 100 1.75 -19.47 -3.98
CA ASN A 100 2.77 -19.73 -4.99
C ASN A 100 2.09 -20.22 -6.27
N ASP A 101 1.86 -19.30 -7.19
CA ASP A 101 1.26 -19.55 -8.50
C ASP A 101 2.34 -19.76 -9.59
N ASP A 102 3.59 -19.90 -9.18
CA ASP A 102 4.74 -20.15 -10.05
C ASP A 102 5.02 -21.65 -10.19
N ARG A 103 5.93 -22.00 -11.11
CA ARG A 103 6.31 -23.40 -11.39
C ARG A 103 7.48 -23.91 -10.55
N THR A 104 7.98 -23.06 -9.65
CA THR A 104 9.15 -23.35 -8.80
C THR A 104 8.81 -23.17 -7.32
N TYR A 105 9.72 -23.61 -6.46
CA TYR A 105 9.63 -23.30 -5.02
C TYR A 105 9.96 -21.86 -4.77
N HIS A 106 9.24 -21.26 -3.82
CA HIS A 106 9.53 -19.95 -3.29
C HIS A 106 9.52 -19.96 -1.76
N ASN A 107 10.11 -18.91 -1.19
CA ASN A 107 10.02 -18.54 0.21
C ASN A 107 9.49 -17.11 0.30
N VAL A 108 8.83 -16.78 1.40
CA VAL A 108 8.47 -15.40 1.74
C VAL A 108 8.99 -15.10 3.14
N PHE A 109 9.88 -14.13 3.26
CA PHE A 109 10.41 -13.71 4.56
C PHE A 109 10.58 -12.19 4.64
N SER A 110 10.65 -11.69 5.86
CA SER A 110 10.94 -10.29 6.17
C SER A 110 11.78 -10.18 7.44
N LEU A 111 12.73 -9.25 7.42
CA LEU A 111 13.52 -8.82 8.58
C LEU A 111 13.11 -7.43 9.06
N SER A 112 11.99 -6.89 8.57
CA SER A 112 11.53 -5.55 8.90
C SER A 112 11.09 -5.46 10.37
N LYS A 113 11.41 -4.33 11.02
CA LYS A 113 11.07 -4.08 12.43
C LYS A 113 9.56 -4.15 12.70
N ALA A 114 8.73 -3.67 11.75
CA ALA A 114 7.27 -3.69 11.88
C ALA A 114 6.70 -5.13 11.86
N LYS A 115 7.30 -6.03 11.09
CA LYS A 115 6.95 -7.45 11.05
C LYS A 115 8.13 -8.28 10.54
N SER A 116 8.72 -9.10 11.41
CA SER A 116 9.71 -10.11 11.03
C SER A 116 9.05 -11.48 10.97
N PHE A 117 9.28 -12.23 9.90
CA PHE A 117 8.75 -13.59 9.72
C PHE A 117 9.53 -14.35 8.64
N ASP A 118 9.41 -15.67 8.66
CA ASP A 118 9.91 -16.56 7.62
C ASP A 118 8.93 -17.72 7.44
N LEU A 119 8.33 -17.82 6.25
CA LEU A 119 7.38 -18.86 5.93
C LEU A 119 8.04 -20.17 5.48
N GLY A 120 9.38 -20.17 5.33
CA GLY A 120 10.10 -21.30 4.73
C GLY A 120 9.69 -21.52 3.26
N ARG A 121 10.32 -22.47 2.62
CA ARG A 121 10.07 -22.81 1.20
C ARG A 121 8.79 -23.59 1.03
N TYR A 122 8.04 -23.33 -0.04
CA TYR A 122 6.84 -24.09 -0.41
C TYR A 122 6.64 -24.16 -1.94
N ALA A 123 5.99 -25.24 -2.34
CA ALA A 123 5.82 -25.61 -3.75
C ALA A 123 4.67 -24.84 -4.42
N THR A 124 4.61 -24.91 -5.73
CA THR A 124 3.50 -24.50 -6.59
C THR A 124 2.14 -24.93 -6.04
N GLY A 125 1.16 -24.05 -6.11
CA GLY A 125 -0.23 -24.27 -5.67
C GLY A 125 -0.43 -24.30 -4.15
N LYS A 126 0.61 -24.02 -3.37
CA LYS A 126 0.51 -23.86 -1.91
C LYS A 126 0.44 -22.38 -1.55
N SER A 127 -0.26 -22.10 -0.45
CA SER A 127 -0.35 -20.75 0.11
C SER A 127 -0.03 -20.78 1.60
N LYS A 128 0.61 -19.73 2.07
CA LYS A 128 0.83 -19.47 3.50
C LYS A 128 0.40 -18.04 3.81
N SER A 129 0.08 -17.76 5.08
CA SER A 129 -0.51 -16.48 5.47
C SER A 129 0.22 -15.87 6.65
N VAL A 130 0.24 -14.54 6.72
CA VAL A 130 0.80 -13.76 7.82
C VAL A 130 -0.16 -12.65 8.19
N ARG A 131 -0.42 -12.46 9.48
CA ARG A 131 -1.17 -11.32 10.03
C ARG A 131 -0.22 -10.17 10.35
N PHE A 132 -0.61 -8.95 9.97
CA PHE A 132 0.16 -7.72 10.14
C PHE A 132 -0.51 -6.80 11.17
N ASP A 133 -0.12 -6.88 12.43
CA ASP A 133 -0.79 -6.17 13.54
C ASP A 133 -0.23 -4.77 13.81
N HIS A 134 0.98 -4.46 13.35
CA HIS A 134 1.67 -3.21 13.67
C HIS A 134 1.89 -2.35 12.43
N PRO A 135 1.53 -1.04 12.49
CA PRO A 135 1.82 -0.11 11.40
C PRO A 135 3.33 -0.02 11.09
N GLY A 136 3.64 0.18 9.82
CA GLY A 136 5.00 0.37 9.35
C GLY A 136 5.24 -0.22 7.95
N ILE A 137 6.47 -0.09 7.46
CA ILE A 137 6.88 -0.62 6.17
C ILE A 137 7.53 -1.98 6.39
N VAL A 138 7.01 -2.98 5.70
CA VAL A 138 7.52 -4.36 5.70
C VAL A 138 8.03 -4.66 4.30
N ARG A 139 9.33 -4.92 4.18
CA ARG A 139 9.94 -5.37 2.95
C ARG A 139 10.00 -6.90 2.96
N VAL A 140 9.46 -7.53 1.93
CA VAL A 140 9.44 -8.98 1.77
C VAL A 140 10.42 -9.43 0.68
N PHE A 141 10.96 -10.64 0.85
CA PHE A 141 11.99 -11.22 -0.02
C PHE A 141 11.75 -12.71 -0.19
N CYS A 142 12.40 -13.27 -1.22
CA CYS A 142 12.59 -14.69 -1.41
C CYS A 142 14.08 -15.06 -1.19
N ASP A 143 14.37 -16.17 -0.51
CA ASP A 143 15.74 -16.65 -0.26
C ASP A 143 16.33 -17.44 -1.44
N ILE A 144 15.47 -17.88 -2.38
CA ILE A 144 15.87 -18.65 -3.57
C ILE A 144 16.19 -17.70 -4.74
N HIS A 145 15.34 -16.68 -4.94
CA HIS A 145 15.45 -15.74 -6.05
C HIS A 145 15.75 -14.34 -5.49
N SER A 146 17.03 -13.96 -5.49
CA SER A 146 17.53 -12.74 -4.83
C SER A 146 16.93 -11.42 -5.39
N HIS A 147 16.37 -11.45 -6.59
CA HIS A 147 15.70 -10.32 -7.22
C HIS A 147 14.22 -10.16 -6.78
N MET A 148 13.61 -11.19 -6.18
CA MET A 148 12.23 -11.11 -5.71
C MET A 148 12.14 -10.28 -4.43
N SER A 149 11.57 -9.10 -4.54
CA SER A 149 11.24 -8.26 -3.39
C SER A 149 9.96 -7.48 -3.62
N ALA A 150 9.28 -7.11 -2.53
CA ALA A 150 8.09 -6.26 -2.54
C ALA A 150 7.95 -5.49 -1.23
N PHE A 151 6.97 -4.59 -1.17
CA PHE A 151 6.68 -3.78 -0.02
C PHE A 151 5.24 -3.97 0.44
N ILE A 152 5.06 -4.15 1.75
CA ILE A 152 3.76 -4.10 2.40
C ILE A 152 3.76 -2.90 3.34
N LEU A 153 2.92 -1.90 3.06
CA LEU A 153 2.73 -0.74 3.90
C LEU A 153 1.53 -0.98 4.80
N VAL A 154 1.76 -1.06 6.09
CA VAL A 154 0.73 -1.30 7.10
C VAL A 154 0.37 0.03 7.74
N PHE A 155 -0.89 0.44 7.66
CA PHE A 155 -1.41 1.69 8.20
C PHE A 155 -2.29 1.43 9.44
N ALA A 156 -2.29 2.35 10.39
CA ALA A 156 -3.19 2.31 11.53
C ALA A 156 -4.64 2.63 11.17
N HIS A 157 -4.91 3.16 9.96
CA HIS A 157 -6.21 3.65 9.51
C HIS A 157 -6.40 3.41 8.01
N ARG A 158 -7.63 3.58 7.52
CA ARG A 158 -8.04 3.30 6.14
C ARG A 158 -7.76 4.40 5.10
N TYR A 159 -7.30 5.59 5.51
CA TYR A 159 -7.09 6.71 4.58
C TYR A 159 -5.73 6.63 3.90
N PHE A 160 -5.60 5.70 3.00
CA PHE A 160 -4.50 5.53 2.06
C PHE A 160 -5.03 5.02 0.71
N ALA A 161 -4.29 5.26 -0.35
CA ALA A 161 -4.57 4.73 -1.68
C ALA A 161 -3.27 4.41 -2.40
N VAL A 162 -3.25 3.29 -3.12
CA VAL A 162 -2.18 2.96 -4.07
C VAL A 162 -2.55 3.60 -5.41
N THR A 163 -1.59 4.24 -6.07
CA THR A 163 -1.83 4.84 -7.38
C THR A 163 -2.10 3.78 -8.45
N ASP A 164 -2.89 4.15 -9.46
CA ASP A 164 -3.07 3.35 -10.68
C ASP A 164 -1.87 3.47 -11.64
N ASP A 165 -1.98 2.88 -12.86
CA ASP A 165 -0.92 2.89 -13.86
C ASP A 165 -0.59 4.27 -14.39
N GLU A 166 -1.55 5.19 -14.33
CA GLU A 166 -1.39 6.59 -14.73
C GLU A 166 -0.96 7.50 -13.56
N GLY A 167 -0.71 6.91 -12.38
CA GLY A 167 -0.32 7.62 -11.17
C GLY A 167 -1.48 8.28 -10.43
N ARG A 168 -2.74 8.02 -10.79
CA ARG A 168 -3.93 8.63 -10.14
C ARG A 168 -4.24 7.91 -8.84
N TYR A 169 -4.76 8.66 -7.88
CA TYR A 169 -5.22 8.14 -6.59
C TYR A 169 -6.51 8.81 -6.12
N ARG A 170 -7.22 8.18 -5.20
CA ARG A 170 -8.46 8.68 -4.61
C ARG A 170 -8.61 8.21 -3.17
N LEU A 171 -8.83 9.15 -2.25
CA LEU A 171 -9.19 8.90 -0.85
C LEU A 171 -10.63 9.36 -0.64
N GLU A 172 -11.53 8.43 -0.42
CA GLU A 172 -12.96 8.68 -0.30
C GLU A 172 -13.40 8.77 1.17
N ASN A 173 -14.55 9.40 1.38
CA ASN A 173 -15.20 9.51 2.68
C ASN A 173 -14.30 10.15 3.75
N VAL A 174 -13.51 11.15 3.38
CA VAL A 174 -12.68 11.94 4.29
C VAL A 174 -13.57 12.98 4.97
N PRO A 175 -13.69 12.96 6.31
CA PRO A 175 -14.49 13.97 7.02
C PRO A 175 -13.96 15.38 6.81
N PRO A 176 -14.79 16.43 7.03
CA PRO A 176 -14.32 17.81 7.07
C PRO A 176 -13.16 18.01 8.05
N GLY A 177 -12.18 18.80 7.65
CA GLY A 177 -10.98 19.06 8.45
C GLY A 177 -9.75 19.34 7.60
N SER A 178 -8.65 19.68 8.26
CA SER A 178 -7.35 19.91 7.62
C SER A 178 -6.43 18.73 7.88
N TYR A 179 -5.81 18.21 6.82
CA TYR A 179 -5.02 16.99 6.84
C TYR A 179 -3.68 17.18 6.13
N THR A 180 -2.64 16.52 6.63
CA THR A 180 -1.38 16.39 5.92
C THR A 180 -1.39 15.09 5.12
N LEU A 181 -1.34 15.21 3.79
CA LEU A 181 -1.10 14.12 2.86
C LEU A 181 0.40 13.88 2.71
N THR A 182 0.79 12.63 2.66
CA THR A 182 2.17 12.21 2.42
C THR A 182 2.18 11.14 1.34
N VAL A 183 3.23 11.15 0.52
CA VAL A 183 3.44 10.15 -0.54
C VAL A 183 4.62 9.28 -0.18
N TRP A 184 4.43 7.98 -0.24
CA TRP A 184 5.49 6.99 -0.23
C TRP A 184 5.70 6.40 -1.63
N ASN A 185 6.96 6.24 -2.01
CA ASN A 185 7.38 5.46 -3.17
C ASN A 185 8.78 4.90 -2.88
N GLU A 186 9.11 3.73 -3.38
CA GLU A 186 10.41 3.08 -3.12
C GLU A 186 11.62 3.86 -3.66
N THR A 187 11.41 4.79 -4.59
CA THR A 187 12.47 5.60 -5.19
C THR A 187 12.81 6.85 -4.38
N ILE A 188 11.96 7.26 -3.44
CA ILE A 188 12.19 8.44 -2.62
C ILE A 188 13.44 8.25 -1.77
N ARG A 189 14.39 9.18 -1.90
CA ARG A 189 15.57 9.31 -1.05
C ARG A 189 15.45 10.62 -0.26
N GLY A 190 15.39 10.53 1.06
CA GLY A 190 15.20 11.69 1.94
C GLY A 190 13.74 11.88 2.35
N ASP A 191 13.31 13.14 2.53
CA ASP A 191 11.97 13.46 3.04
C ASP A 191 10.88 13.16 2.01
N ALA A 192 9.82 12.49 2.47
CA ALA A 192 8.65 12.22 1.66
C ALA A 192 7.91 13.52 1.30
N PRO A 193 7.41 13.68 0.05
CA PRO A 193 6.60 14.83 -0.33
C PRO A 193 5.32 14.92 0.53
N LYS A 194 5.01 16.13 1.01
CA LYS A 194 3.84 16.40 1.85
C LYS A 194 3.03 17.57 1.31
N ARG A 195 1.72 17.54 1.55
CA ARG A 195 0.80 18.64 1.23
C ARG A 195 -0.31 18.73 2.26
N VAL A 196 -0.62 19.92 2.72
CA VAL A 196 -1.80 20.17 3.55
C VAL A 196 -3.00 20.39 2.64
N VAL A 197 -4.11 19.72 2.94
CA VAL A 197 -5.40 19.83 2.25
C VAL A 197 -6.50 20.06 3.27
N THR A 198 -7.55 20.76 2.88
CA THR A 198 -8.71 21.02 3.75
C THR A 198 -9.98 20.57 3.06
N ILE A 199 -10.72 19.67 3.71
CA ILE A 199 -12.07 19.27 3.34
C ILE A 199 -13.04 20.25 4.01
N PRO A 200 -13.88 20.98 3.25
CA PRO A 200 -14.84 21.91 3.81
C PRO A 200 -15.96 21.19 4.61
N GLU A 201 -16.64 21.91 5.50
CA GLU A 201 -17.77 21.38 6.30
C GLU A 201 -18.91 20.79 5.43
N GLY A 202 -19.11 21.32 4.25
CA GLY A 202 -20.09 20.81 3.25
C GLY A 202 -19.61 19.61 2.46
N GLY A 203 -18.42 19.09 2.72
CA GLY A 203 -17.79 18.04 1.89
C GLY A 203 -17.27 18.60 0.57
N GLY A 204 -17.05 17.70 -0.39
CA GLY A 204 -16.60 18.05 -1.75
C GLY A 204 -15.25 17.45 -2.10
N ASP A 205 -14.89 17.60 -3.37
CA ASP A 205 -13.63 17.08 -3.91
C ASP A 205 -12.49 18.08 -3.74
N VAL A 206 -11.32 17.61 -3.35
CA VAL A 206 -10.08 18.39 -3.23
C VAL A 206 -9.00 17.73 -4.07
N ASP A 207 -8.38 18.52 -4.96
CA ASP A 207 -7.31 18.05 -5.82
C ASP A 207 -5.93 18.27 -5.16
N ALA A 208 -5.07 17.24 -5.19
CA ALA A 208 -3.73 17.30 -4.61
C ALA A 208 -2.73 16.46 -5.42
N ASP A 209 -2.01 17.08 -6.33
CA ASP A 209 -0.98 16.42 -7.14
C ASP A 209 0.39 16.45 -6.46
N PHE A 210 1.21 15.44 -6.76
CA PHE A 210 2.58 15.30 -6.28
C PHE A 210 3.56 15.03 -7.43
N THR A 211 4.79 15.47 -7.25
CA THR A 211 5.91 15.11 -8.13
C THR A 211 7.05 14.55 -7.29
N ILE A 212 7.51 13.35 -7.62
CA ILE A 212 8.68 12.69 -7.03
C ILE A 212 9.86 12.88 -8.00
N ARG A 213 10.99 13.34 -7.47
CA ARG A 213 12.24 13.61 -8.22
C ARG A 213 13.35 12.68 -7.78
#